data_9c63ffaab2310dcd7275e3b227f9fc8a
#
_entry.id   9c63ffaab2310dcd7275e3b227f9fc8a
#
_cell.length_a   1.000
_cell.length_b   1.000
_cell.length_c   1.000
_cell.angle_alpha   90.00
_cell.angle_beta   90.00
_cell.angle_gamma   90.00
#
_symmetry.space_group_name_H-M   'P 1'
#
loop_
_entity.id
_entity.type
_entity.pdbx_description
1 polymer ?
#
loop_
_entity_poly.entity_id
_entity_poly.type
_entity_poly.pdbx_seq_one_letter_code
_entity_poly.pdbx_strand_id
1 'polypeptide(L)'
;MNKHSTVRKQFFRYVSQNILGMIGVSAYILADTFFIAQAQGADGIAALNLVLPVYSLIFALGAMLATGAATRFALERHEGKHADGYLAEALAWAGILSVPFILLGIFSAEGIVRLLGGEPDIVTVGAPYTRIFLLFTPFFMCNYILRSFVLNDGDPSLAMTATMASSLFNIVMDWVLMFPLGMGMAGAALATAASPIVGMGINALHFRKKTNTLCFRWHKPTFKLLAHVSAVGVSGFIGEIAGGMTTMVLNFLILGLSGSIGVAAYGVVANVAIVATAIFSGISQGSQPLLSDAYSRGETGQVRQVLMMSILTALTLSVLMIVCFEVFAEPLVAVFNSEHDPVMADLACQGMRLYFLGYLFAGFNIAGTGYLSAVGAAKWAMITSILRGVAAIVLCALVMAALFGMTGVWLAFCAAEAITAGVMAVAMRKTAIV
;
A
#
# COMPACT_ATOMS: atom_id res chain seq x y z
N MET A 1 -26.34 7.79 25.71
CA MET A 1 -25.34 8.27 24.74
C MET A 1 -25.86 7.97 23.35
N ASN A 2 -25.93 8.95 22.46
CA ASN A 2 -26.59 8.76 21.16
C ASN A 2 -25.75 7.82 20.28
N LYS A 3 -26.32 6.72 19.74
CA LYS A 3 -25.63 5.68 18.94
C LYS A 3 -24.81 6.30 17.79
N HIS A 4 -25.29 7.37 17.18
CA HIS A 4 -24.60 8.14 16.16
C HIS A 4 -23.31 8.83 16.62
N SER A 5 -23.26 9.32 17.86
CA SER A 5 -22.04 9.96 18.39
C SER A 5 -20.94 8.95 18.65
N THR A 6 -21.31 7.72 19.01
CA THR A 6 -20.37 6.61 19.24
C THR A 6 -19.72 6.15 17.93
N VAL A 7 -20.51 5.97 16.86
CA VAL A 7 -19.99 5.57 15.52
C VAL A 7 -19.02 6.62 14.99
N ARG A 8 -19.39 7.91 15.09
CA ARG A 8 -18.51 9.01 14.66
C ARG A 8 -17.18 9.03 15.40
N LYS A 9 -17.20 8.84 16.73
CA LYS A 9 -15.99 8.80 17.56
C LYS A 9 -15.10 7.60 17.18
N GLN A 10 -15.69 6.43 16.96
CA GLN A 10 -14.97 5.24 16.51
C GLN A 10 -14.35 5.46 15.13
N PHE A 11 -15.10 5.98 14.17
CA PHE A 11 -14.61 6.28 12.83
C PHE A 11 -13.37 7.17 12.86
N PHE A 12 -13.43 8.32 13.52
CA PHE A 12 -12.28 9.22 13.59
C PHE A 12 -11.08 8.58 14.30
N ARG A 13 -11.32 7.77 15.34
CA ARG A 13 -10.25 7.04 16.01
C ARG A 13 -9.56 6.04 15.08
N TYR A 14 -10.33 5.21 14.37
CA TYR A 14 -9.77 4.19 13.47
C TYR A 14 -9.06 4.82 12.28
N VAL A 15 -9.69 5.79 11.64
CA VAL A 15 -9.16 6.43 10.44
C VAL A 15 -7.91 7.25 10.74
N SER A 16 -7.93 8.11 11.79
CA SER A 16 -6.75 8.92 12.12
C SER A 16 -5.55 8.06 12.50
N GLN A 17 -5.75 7.00 13.27
CA GLN A 17 -4.68 6.10 13.65
C GLN A 17 -4.12 5.32 12.46
N ASN A 18 -4.96 4.88 11.52
CA ASN A 18 -4.48 4.24 10.31
C ASN A 18 -3.77 5.21 9.37
N ILE A 19 -4.25 6.43 9.21
CA ILE A 19 -3.54 7.47 8.43
C ILE A 19 -2.14 7.70 9.02
N LEU A 20 -2.02 7.89 10.34
CA LEU A 20 -0.73 8.06 10.99
C LEU A 20 0.20 6.86 10.78
N GLY A 21 -0.32 5.64 10.92
CA GLY A 21 0.44 4.43 10.63
C GLY A 21 0.95 4.38 9.19
N MET A 22 0.10 4.73 8.22
CA MET A 22 0.47 4.72 6.79
C MET A 22 1.45 5.85 6.43
N ILE A 23 1.36 7.02 7.08
CA ILE A 23 2.38 8.07 6.96
C ILE A 23 3.74 7.57 7.49
N GLY A 24 3.74 6.83 8.60
CA GLY A 24 4.95 6.19 9.11
C GLY A 24 5.59 5.22 8.11
N VAL A 25 4.76 4.43 7.41
CA VAL A 25 5.22 3.56 6.32
C VAL A 25 5.86 4.37 5.18
N SER A 26 5.20 5.43 4.73
CA SER A 26 5.75 6.30 3.68
C SER A 26 7.07 6.94 4.11
N ALA A 27 7.17 7.38 5.36
CA ALA A 27 8.36 8.01 5.89
C ALA A 27 9.56 7.06 5.88
N TYR A 28 9.37 5.78 6.28
CA TYR A 28 10.49 4.85 6.24
C TYR A 28 10.90 4.49 4.80
N ILE A 29 9.96 4.37 3.86
CA ILE A 29 10.28 4.09 2.44
C ILE A 29 11.15 5.21 1.86
N LEU A 30 10.79 6.46 2.14
CA LEU A 30 11.57 7.62 1.69
C LEU A 30 12.95 7.69 2.36
N ALA A 31 13.02 7.40 3.66
CA ALA A 31 14.28 7.37 4.41
C ALA A 31 15.23 6.26 3.93
N ASP A 32 14.71 5.04 3.72
CA ASP A 32 15.47 3.91 3.19
C ASP A 32 16.08 4.26 1.81
N THR A 33 15.27 4.79 0.90
CA THR A 33 15.76 5.25 -0.41
C THR A 33 16.84 6.32 -0.28
N PHE A 34 16.68 7.27 0.64
CA PHE A 34 17.65 8.34 0.90
C PHE A 34 18.98 7.78 1.44
N PHE A 35 18.93 6.87 2.41
CA PHE A 35 20.14 6.26 2.98
C PHE A 35 20.86 5.37 1.96
N ILE A 36 20.14 4.60 1.14
CA ILE A 36 20.72 3.83 0.06
C ILE A 36 21.42 4.75 -0.95
N ALA A 37 20.78 5.86 -1.32
CA ALA A 37 21.38 6.86 -2.22
C ALA A 37 22.70 7.42 -1.66
N GLN A 38 22.74 7.72 -0.36
CA GLN A 38 23.94 8.24 0.30
C GLN A 38 25.06 7.19 0.43
N ALA A 39 24.72 5.95 0.74
CA ALA A 39 25.71 4.92 1.03
C ALA A 39 26.24 4.20 -0.21
N GLN A 40 25.41 4.05 -1.26
CA GLN A 40 25.71 3.23 -2.45
C GLN A 40 25.55 4.00 -3.77
N GLY A 41 25.17 5.28 -3.71
CA GLY A 41 25.01 6.12 -4.89
C GLY A 41 23.95 5.61 -5.89
N ALA A 42 24.23 5.83 -7.17
CA ALA A 42 23.33 5.47 -8.27
C ALA A 42 23.12 3.95 -8.39
N ASP A 43 24.15 3.15 -8.15
CA ASP A 43 24.09 1.68 -8.29
C ASP A 43 23.15 1.05 -7.23
N GLY A 44 23.15 1.60 -6.01
CA GLY A 44 22.25 1.17 -4.95
C GLY A 44 20.78 1.46 -5.29
N ILE A 45 20.51 2.67 -5.81
CA ILE A 45 19.15 3.03 -6.26
C ILE A 45 18.73 2.20 -7.46
N ALA A 46 19.62 1.97 -8.42
CA ALA A 46 19.36 1.13 -9.57
C ALA A 46 19.03 -0.31 -9.15
N ALA A 47 19.83 -0.89 -8.23
CA ALA A 47 19.60 -2.21 -7.68
C ALA A 47 18.25 -2.30 -6.95
N LEU A 48 17.90 -1.31 -6.11
CA LEU A 48 16.62 -1.26 -5.41
C LEU A 48 15.44 -1.24 -6.40
N ASN A 49 15.49 -0.32 -7.37
CA ASN A 49 14.43 -0.16 -8.36
C ASN A 49 14.25 -1.41 -9.24
N LEU A 50 15.35 -2.09 -9.57
CA LEU A 50 15.32 -3.30 -10.40
C LEU A 50 14.56 -4.43 -9.72
N VAL A 51 14.69 -4.59 -8.40
CA VAL A 51 14.08 -5.68 -7.64
C VAL A 51 12.70 -5.34 -7.06
N LEU A 52 12.25 -4.08 -7.16
CA LEU A 52 10.93 -3.64 -6.70
C LEU A 52 9.76 -4.53 -7.16
N PRO A 53 9.70 -5.05 -8.43
CA PRO A 53 8.60 -5.91 -8.84
C PRO A 53 8.49 -7.19 -8.00
N VAL A 54 9.63 -7.77 -7.58
CA VAL A 54 9.64 -8.98 -6.73
C VAL A 54 9.11 -8.65 -5.33
N TYR A 55 9.48 -7.49 -4.79
CA TYR A 55 9.00 -7.03 -3.48
C TYR A 55 7.51 -6.72 -3.51
N SER A 56 7.06 -6.03 -4.55
CA SER A 56 5.63 -5.74 -4.74
C SER A 56 4.79 -7.01 -4.80
N LEU A 57 5.31 -8.10 -5.39
CA LEU A 57 4.63 -9.39 -5.41
C LEU A 57 4.50 -9.98 -4.00
N ILE A 58 5.55 -9.92 -3.18
CA ILE A 58 5.54 -10.42 -1.80
C ILE A 58 4.53 -9.63 -0.96
N PHE A 59 4.57 -8.31 -1.04
CA PHE A 59 3.62 -7.45 -0.33
C PHE A 59 2.19 -7.65 -0.81
N ALA A 60 1.98 -7.83 -2.13
CA ALA A 60 0.68 -8.10 -2.71
C ALA A 60 0.07 -9.43 -2.21
N LEU A 61 0.86 -10.49 -2.12
CA LEU A 61 0.43 -11.76 -1.54
C LEU A 61 0.10 -11.61 -0.05
N GLY A 62 0.92 -10.88 0.70
CA GLY A 62 0.67 -10.57 2.11
C GLY A 62 -0.61 -9.77 2.31
N ALA A 63 -0.83 -8.72 1.52
CA ALA A 63 -2.02 -7.89 1.54
C ALA A 63 -3.28 -8.67 1.15
N MET A 64 -3.17 -9.57 0.16
CA MET A 64 -4.27 -10.45 -0.25
C MET A 64 -4.73 -11.35 0.90
N LEU A 65 -3.81 -12.06 1.54
CA LEU A 65 -4.11 -12.94 2.66
C LEU A 65 -4.65 -12.13 3.85
N ALA A 66 -4.04 -11.01 4.17
CA ALA A 66 -4.42 -10.14 5.27
C ALA A 66 -5.83 -9.57 5.11
N THR A 67 -6.10 -8.90 3.98
CA THR A 67 -7.41 -8.29 3.69
C THR A 67 -8.49 -9.36 3.60
N GLY A 68 -8.24 -10.44 2.87
CA GLY A 68 -9.23 -11.49 2.67
C GLY A 68 -9.58 -12.23 3.94
N ALA A 69 -8.59 -12.69 4.72
CA ALA A 69 -8.83 -13.44 5.94
C ALA A 69 -9.43 -12.59 7.06
N ALA A 70 -8.92 -11.37 7.27
CA ALA A 70 -9.45 -10.48 8.30
C ALA A 70 -10.87 -10.00 8.00
N THR A 71 -11.20 -9.74 6.72
CA THR A 71 -12.58 -9.42 6.33
C THR A 71 -13.52 -10.61 6.56
N ARG A 72 -13.11 -11.83 6.17
CA ARG A 72 -13.91 -13.03 6.43
C ARG A 72 -14.13 -13.27 7.92
N PHE A 73 -13.08 -13.14 8.72
CA PHE A 73 -13.18 -13.19 10.17
C PHE A 73 -14.22 -12.18 10.69
N ALA A 74 -14.16 -10.92 10.26
CA ALA A 74 -15.08 -9.87 10.70
C ALA A 74 -16.53 -10.14 10.28
N LEU A 75 -16.76 -10.69 9.09
CA LEU A 75 -18.08 -11.02 8.56
C LEU A 75 -18.72 -12.23 9.26
N GLU A 76 -17.93 -13.26 9.55
CA GLU A 76 -18.45 -14.55 10.03
C GLU A 76 -18.46 -14.69 11.55
N ARG A 77 -17.73 -13.84 12.30
CA ARG A 77 -17.67 -13.93 13.77
C ARG A 77 -19.02 -13.77 14.48
N HIS A 78 -19.96 -13.04 13.87
CA HIS A 78 -21.30 -12.84 14.42
C HIS A 78 -22.33 -13.88 13.94
N GLU A 79 -21.99 -14.69 12.94
CA GLU A 79 -22.87 -15.74 12.41
C GLU A 79 -22.76 -17.07 13.17
N GLY A 80 -21.96 -17.14 14.24
CA GLY A 80 -21.70 -18.38 14.98
C GLY A 80 -20.91 -19.43 14.21
N LYS A 81 -20.36 -19.08 13.05
CA LYS A 81 -19.46 -19.91 12.26
C LYS A 81 -18.05 -19.88 12.84
N HIS A 82 -17.26 -20.91 12.54
CA HIS A 82 -15.89 -21.08 13.04
C HIS A 82 -14.91 -20.01 12.50
N ALA A 83 -15.07 -18.75 12.90
CA ALA A 83 -14.15 -17.67 12.56
C ALA A 83 -12.74 -17.87 13.12
N ASP A 84 -12.62 -18.74 14.15
CA ASP A 84 -11.39 -18.98 14.92
C ASP A 84 -10.22 -19.54 14.07
N GLY A 85 -10.48 -20.13 12.91
CA GLY A 85 -9.46 -20.74 12.05
C GLY A 85 -8.78 -19.79 11.07
N TYR A 86 -9.39 -18.66 10.73
CA TYR A 86 -8.91 -17.79 9.66
C TYR A 86 -7.50 -17.24 9.91
N LEU A 87 -7.18 -16.87 11.14
CA LEU A 87 -5.85 -16.36 11.50
C LEU A 87 -4.77 -17.44 11.31
N ALA A 88 -5.00 -18.63 11.88
CA ALA A 88 -4.04 -19.73 11.83
C ALA A 88 -3.80 -20.22 10.39
N GLU A 89 -4.88 -20.37 9.60
CA GLU A 89 -4.77 -20.77 8.20
C GLU A 89 -4.11 -19.70 7.32
N ALA A 90 -4.40 -18.41 7.54
CA ALA A 90 -3.75 -17.33 6.81
C ALA A 90 -2.23 -17.30 7.08
N LEU A 91 -1.82 -17.47 8.35
CA LEU A 91 -0.41 -17.56 8.71
C LEU A 91 0.26 -18.82 8.12
N ALA A 92 -0.44 -19.97 8.11
CA ALA A 92 0.06 -21.19 7.49
C ALA A 92 0.26 -21.01 5.97
N TRP A 93 -0.71 -20.39 5.27
CA TRP A 93 -0.57 -20.08 3.85
C TRP A 93 0.52 -19.06 3.57
N ALA A 94 0.73 -18.06 4.44
CA ALA A 94 1.85 -17.15 4.33
C ALA A 94 3.18 -17.90 4.40
N GLY A 95 3.31 -18.85 5.32
CA GLY A 95 4.47 -19.73 5.40
C GLY A 95 4.68 -20.57 4.13
N ILE A 96 3.62 -21.23 3.64
CA ILE A 96 3.68 -22.07 2.43
C ILE A 96 4.05 -21.24 1.19
N LEU A 97 3.39 -20.09 0.99
CA LEU A 97 3.65 -19.22 -0.15
C LEU A 97 5.03 -18.54 -0.09
N SER A 98 5.62 -18.46 1.10
CA SER A 98 6.98 -17.93 1.26
C SER A 98 8.08 -18.91 0.84
N VAL A 99 7.80 -20.22 0.81
CA VAL A 99 8.82 -21.25 0.50
C VAL A 99 9.49 -21.01 -0.85
N PRO A 100 8.79 -20.77 -1.96
CA PRO A 100 9.44 -20.47 -3.24
C PRO A 100 10.38 -19.27 -3.16
N PHE A 101 9.98 -18.20 -2.48
CA PHE A 101 10.80 -16.99 -2.32
C PHE A 101 12.05 -17.27 -1.49
N ILE A 102 11.93 -18.04 -0.40
CA ILE A 102 13.07 -18.45 0.42
C ILE A 102 14.07 -19.27 -0.41
N LEU A 103 13.56 -20.24 -1.17
CA LEU A 103 14.42 -21.06 -2.05
C LEU A 103 15.12 -20.20 -3.11
N LEU A 104 14.42 -19.27 -3.72
CA LEU A 104 15.00 -18.29 -4.65
C LEU A 104 16.04 -17.40 -3.98
N GLY A 105 15.82 -16.98 -2.75
CA GLY A 105 16.77 -16.20 -1.96
C GLY A 105 18.05 -16.97 -1.65
N ILE A 106 17.93 -18.26 -1.32
CA ILE A 106 19.09 -19.13 -1.02
C ILE A 106 19.91 -19.41 -2.28
N PHE A 107 19.27 -19.83 -3.37
CA PHE A 107 19.94 -20.42 -4.51
C PHE A 107 20.11 -19.48 -5.71
N SER A 108 19.30 -18.43 -5.82
CA SER A 108 19.19 -17.67 -7.07
C SER A 108 19.11 -16.16 -6.93
N ALA A 109 19.52 -15.58 -5.79
CA ALA A 109 19.43 -14.13 -5.57
C ALA A 109 20.14 -13.32 -6.66
N GLU A 110 21.37 -13.71 -7.02
CA GLU A 110 22.12 -13.08 -8.13
C GLU A 110 21.43 -13.32 -9.48
N GLY A 111 20.92 -14.53 -9.70
CA GLY A 111 20.20 -14.89 -10.93
C GLY A 111 18.95 -14.04 -11.13
N ILE A 112 18.23 -13.70 -10.06
CA ILE A 112 17.05 -12.81 -10.11
C ILE A 112 17.48 -11.42 -10.56
N VAL A 113 18.50 -10.83 -9.95
CA VAL A 113 18.97 -9.49 -10.30
C VAL A 113 19.43 -9.44 -11.76
N ARG A 114 20.17 -10.47 -12.24
CA ARG A 114 20.56 -10.61 -13.64
C ARG A 114 19.36 -10.78 -14.59
N LEU A 115 18.39 -11.60 -14.21
CA LEU A 115 17.18 -11.83 -15.02
C LEU A 115 16.38 -10.54 -15.20
N LEU A 116 16.39 -9.69 -14.20
CA LEU A 116 15.73 -8.38 -14.25
C LEU A 116 16.52 -7.32 -15.04
N GLY A 117 17.70 -7.65 -15.54
CA GLY A 117 18.53 -6.78 -16.36
C GLY A 117 19.68 -6.08 -15.63
N GLY A 118 20.05 -6.57 -14.43
CA GLY A 118 21.18 -6.01 -13.67
C GLY A 118 22.52 -6.27 -14.34
N GLU A 119 23.29 -5.21 -14.55
CA GLU A 119 24.70 -5.28 -14.94
C GLU A 119 25.55 -5.84 -13.79
N PRO A 120 26.78 -6.35 -14.05
CA PRO A 120 27.61 -6.99 -13.02
C PRO A 120 27.79 -6.19 -11.73
N ASP A 121 27.95 -4.87 -11.83
CA ASP A 121 28.14 -3.97 -10.69
C ASP A 121 26.83 -3.87 -9.88
N ILE A 122 25.68 -3.73 -10.55
CA ILE A 122 24.35 -3.71 -9.92
C ILE A 122 24.04 -5.06 -9.26
N VAL A 123 24.44 -6.17 -9.89
CA VAL A 123 24.26 -7.52 -9.29
C VAL A 123 25.06 -7.65 -7.98
N THR A 124 26.28 -7.17 -7.95
CA THR A 124 27.12 -7.22 -6.75
C THR A 124 26.52 -6.47 -5.59
N VAL A 125 25.94 -5.29 -5.85
CA VAL A 125 25.29 -4.43 -4.85
C VAL A 125 23.89 -4.96 -4.48
N GLY A 126 23.10 -5.41 -5.44
CA GLY A 126 21.70 -5.79 -5.26
C GLY A 126 21.46 -7.22 -4.77
N ALA A 127 22.37 -8.17 -5.04
CA ALA A 127 22.16 -9.56 -4.67
C ALA A 127 22.11 -9.80 -3.15
N PRO A 128 22.97 -9.18 -2.31
CA PRO A 128 22.86 -9.30 -0.85
C PRO A 128 21.53 -8.79 -0.31
N TYR A 129 21.05 -7.65 -0.82
CA TYR A 129 19.75 -7.08 -0.48
C TYR A 129 18.63 -8.05 -0.85
N THR A 130 18.59 -8.50 -2.10
CA THR A 130 17.58 -9.42 -2.62
C THR A 130 17.56 -10.74 -1.82
N ARG A 131 18.72 -11.30 -1.51
CA ARG A 131 18.84 -12.53 -0.71
C ARG A 131 18.18 -12.38 0.65
N ILE A 132 18.55 -11.35 1.41
CA ILE A 132 18.03 -11.11 2.76
C ILE A 132 16.53 -10.88 2.70
N PHE A 133 16.06 -10.04 1.78
CA PHE A 133 14.64 -9.72 1.62
C PHE A 133 13.79 -10.97 1.33
N LEU A 134 14.24 -11.84 0.40
CA LEU A 134 13.55 -13.08 0.06
C LEU A 134 13.51 -14.08 1.22
N LEU A 135 14.58 -14.17 2.01
CA LEU A 135 14.62 -15.05 3.19
C LEU A 135 13.62 -14.64 4.27
N PHE A 136 13.33 -13.33 4.38
CA PHE A 136 12.41 -12.78 5.36
C PHE A 136 10.97 -12.63 4.86
N THR A 137 10.65 -13.13 3.67
CA THR A 137 9.31 -13.13 3.07
C THR A 137 8.19 -13.54 4.05
N PRO A 138 8.31 -14.62 4.85
CA PRO A 138 7.24 -15.01 5.77
C PRO A 138 6.93 -13.93 6.81
N PHE A 139 7.93 -13.20 7.29
CA PHE A 139 7.73 -12.15 8.28
C PHE A 139 6.98 -10.95 7.69
N PHE A 140 7.26 -10.57 6.45
CA PHE A 140 6.51 -9.53 5.75
C PHE A 140 5.02 -9.90 5.62
N MET A 141 4.73 -11.10 5.11
CA MET A 141 3.35 -11.56 4.94
C MET A 141 2.62 -11.72 6.28
N CYS A 142 3.26 -12.32 7.29
CA CYS A 142 2.68 -12.50 8.62
C CYS A 142 2.40 -11.18 9.32
N ASN A 143 3.25 -10.16 9.13
CA ASN A 143 3.02 -8.83 9.70
C ASN A 143 1.76 -8.17 9.12
N TYR A 144 1.53 -8.25 7.80
CA TYR A 144 0.30 -7.78 7.16
C TYR A 144 -0.94 -8.47 7.74
N ILE A 145 -0.89 -9.80 7.88
CA ILE A 145 -1.98 -10.60 8.43
C ILE A 145 -2.27 -10.20 9.87
N LEU A 146 -1.27 -10.25 10.74
CA LEU A 146 -1.45 -10.01 12.17
C LEU A 146 -1.96 -8.58 12.45
N ARG A 147 -1.41 -7.58 11.76
CA ARG A 147 -1.88 -6.19 11.83
C ARG A 147 -3.36 -6.08 11.44
N SER A 148 -3.76 -6.71 10.33
CA SER A 148 -5.14 -6.66 9.86
C SER A 148 -6.12 -7.33 10.82
N PHE A 149 -5.73 -8.45 11.44
CA PHE A 149 -6.56 -9.10 12.44
C PHE A 149 -6.70 -8.27 13.72
N VAL A 150 -5.62 -7.71 14.26
CA VAL A 150 -5.64 -6.82 15.43
C VAL A 150 -6.54 -5.60 15.17
N LEU A 151 -6.47 -5.03 13.97
CA LEU A 151 -7.30 -3.91 13.56
C LEU A 151 -8.78 -4.29 13.52
N ASN A 152 -9.11 -5.46 12.95
CA ASN A 152 -10.48 -5.97 12.84
C ASN A 152 -11.03 -6.47 14.18
N ASP A 153 -10.17 -6.83 15.13
CA ASP A 153 -10.56 -7.22 16.49
C ASP A 153 -10.70 -6.02 17.45
N GLY A 154 -10.69 -4.79 16.92
CA GLY A 154 -11.06 -3.59 17.66
C GLY A 154 -9.91 -2.83 18.32
N ASP A 155 -8.65 -3.09 17.94
CA ASP A 155 -7.49 -2.43 18.53
C ASP A 155 -6.66 -1.60 17.50
N PRO A 156 -7.25 -0.56 16.91
CA PRO A 156 -6.54 0.28 15.93
C PRO A 156 -5.32 1.00 16.55
N SER A 157 -5.37 1.29 17.85
CA SER A 157 -4.24 1.95 18.54
C SER A 157 -3.01 1.06 18.57
N LEU A 158 -3.18 -0.23 18.86
CA LEU A 158 -2.06 -1.16 18.88
C LEU A 158 -1.50 -1.40 17.48
N ALA A 159 -2.39 -1.57 16.48
CA ALA A 159 -2.00 -1.72 15.08
C ALA A 159 -1.21 -0.49 14.57
N MET A 160 -1.65 0.74 14.91
CA MET A 160 -0.91 1.96 14.62
C MET A 160 0.45 1.99 15.32
N THR A 161 0.48 1.73 16.64
CA THR A 161 1.72 1.74 17.43
C THR A 161 2.73 0.74 16.87
N ALA A 162 2.27 -0.47 16.51
CA ALA A 162 3.10 -1.50 15.88
C ALA A 162 3.70 -1.01 14.55
N THR A 163 2.90 -0.39 13.71
CA THR A 163 3.35 0.14 12.42
C THR A 163 4.35 1.29 12.61
N MET A 164 4.04 2.26 13.48
CA MET A 164 4.94 3.39 13.75
C MET A 164 6.27 2.95 14.37
N ALA A 165 6.23 2.04 15.35
CA ALA A 165 7.43 1.52 15.98
C ALA A 165 8.29 0.70 15.00
N SER A 166 7.66 -0.10 14.13
CA SER A 166 8.32 -0.83 13.05
C SER A 166 9.00 0.12 12.05
N SER A 167 8.29 1.18 11.65
CA SER A 167 8.82 2.20 10.73
C SER A 167 9.99 2.98 11.35
N LEU A 168 9.86 3.40 12.62
CA LEU A 168 10.95 4.09 13.32
C LEU A 168 12.16 3.17 13.53
N PHE A 169 11.93 1.91 13.90
CA PHE A 169 12.99 0.91 14.01
C PHE A 169 13.73 0.73 12.69
N ASN A 170 13.01 0.65 11.56
CA ASN A 170 13.62 0.56 10.24
C ASN A 170 14.55 1.76 9.98
N ILE A 171 14.06 3.01 10.11
CA ILE A 171 14.84 4.22 9.86
C ILE A 171 16.12 4.26 10.73
N VAL A 172 15.99 3.94 12.02
CA VAL A 172 17.13 3.94 12.94
C VAL A 172 18.13 2.85 12.56
N MET A 173 17.64 1.64 12.25
CA MET A 173 18.50 0.51 11.92
C MET A 173 19.14 0.66 10.55
N ASP A 174 18.48 1.27 9.56
CA ASP A 174 19.09 1.62 8.27
C ASP A 174 20.32 2.49 8.51
N TRP A 175 20.18 3.56 9.28
CA TRP A 175 21.31 4.43 9.59
C TRP A 175 22.42 3.67 10.34
N VAL A 176 22.08 2.90 11.37
CA VAL A 176 23.08 2.17 12.19
C VAL A 176 23.83 1.11 11.38
N LEU A 177 23.10 0.30 10.61
CA LEU A 177 23.72 -0.82 9.87
C LEU A 177 24.48 -0.34 8.63
N MET A 178 23.98 0.69 7.95
CA MET A 178 24.61 1.16 6.71
C MET A 178 25.87 2.00 6.96
N PHE A 179 25.84 2.91 7.96
CA PHE A 179 26.94 3.88 8.18
C PHE A 179 27.88 3.44 9.30
N PRO A 180 27.50 3.38 10.58
CA PRO A 180 28.45 2.97 11.64
C PRO A 180 29.02 1.56 11.46
N LEU A 181 28.19 0.59 11.00
CA LEU A 181 28.62 -0.80 10.79
C LEU A 181 29.10 -1.09 9.37
N GLY A 182 28.96 -0.15 8.43
CA GLY A 182 29.47 -0.24 7.07
C GLY A 182 28.91 -1.40 6.25
N MET A 183 27.68 -1.88 6.56
CA MET A 183 27.09 -3.05 5.89
C MET A 183 26.47 -2.73 4.53
N GLY A 184 26.41 -1.44 4.13
CA GLY A 184 25.87 -1.03 2.83
C GLY A 184 24.47 -1.58 2.56
N MET A 185 24.24 -2.14 1.35
CA MET A 185 22.94 -2.71 0.97
C MET A 185 22.47 -3.88 1.84
N ALA A 186 23.39 -4.68 2.38
CA ALA A 186 23.01 -5.75 3.30
C ALA A 186 22.44 -5.17 4.62
N GLY A 187 22.96 -4.02 5.07
CA GLY A 187 22.45 -3.29 6.23
C GLY A 187 21.03 -2.80 6.02
N ALA A 188 20.75 -2.14 4.88
CA ALA A 188 19.42 -1.71 4.49
C ALA A 188 18.43 -2.90 4.43
N ALA A 189 18.86 -4.00 3.80
CA ALA A 189 18.03 -5.20 3.72
C ALA A 189 17.70 -5.78 5.10
N LEU A 190 18.66 -5.84 6.02
CA LEU A 190 18.44 -6.35 7.38
C LEU A 190 17.52 -5.45 8.20
N ALA A 191 17.68 -4.13 8.11
CA ALA A 191 16.78 -3.19 8.78
C ALA A 191 15.34 -3.36 8.30
N THR A 192 15.15 -3.41 6.97
CA THR A 192 13.84 -3.61 6.35
C THR A 192 13.26 -4.99 6.70
N ALA A 193 14.07 -6.04 6.71
CA ALA A 193 13.65 -7.40 7.03
C ALA A 193 13.32 -7.62 8.52
N ALA A 194 14.02 -6.93 9.42
CA ALA A 194 13.79 -7.04 10.86
C ALA A 194 12.58 -6.20 11.33
N SER A 195 12.25 -5.13 10.64
CA SER A 195 11.18 -4.22 11.04
C SER A 195 9.79 -4.88 11.17
N PRO A 196 9.36 -5.81 10.29
CA PRO A 196 8.12 -6.58 10.47
C PRO A 196 8.10 -7.41 11.75
N ILE A 197 9.24 -7.93 12.19
CA ILE A 197 9.33 -8.73 13.43
C ILE A 197 8.99 -7.87 14.64
N VAL A 198 9.48 -6.62 14.67
CA VAL A 198 9.11 -5.65 15.73
C VAL A 198 7.60 -5.36 15.70
N GLY A 199 7.05 -5.11 14.51
CA GLY A 199 5.61 -4.89 14.31
C GLY A 199 4.78 -6.08 14.79
N MET A 200 5.16 -7.30 14.42
CA MET A 200 4.52 -8.55 14.86
C MET A 200 4.59 -8.72 16.38
N GLY A 201 5.75 -8.44 16.99
CA GLY A 201 5.93 -8.52 18.44
C GLY A 201 4.99 -7.60 19.21
N ILE A 202 4.82 -6.37 18.73
CA ILE A 202 3.89 -5.41 19.33
C ILE A 202 2.45 -5.84 19.09
N ASN A 203 2.08 -6.24 17.87
CA ASN A 203 0.74 -6.74 17.57
C ASN A 203 0.39 -7.99 18.39
N ALA A 204 1.36 -8.86 18.69
CA ALA A 204 1.16 -10.04 19.53
C ALA A 204 0.76 -9.70 20.98
N LEU A 205 1.02 -8.48 21.46
CA LEU A 205 0.55 -8.04 22.76
C LEU A 205 -0.99 -7.98 22.85
N HIS A 206 -1.68 -7.93 21.68
CA HIS A 206 -3.14 -8.00 21.62
C HIS A 206 -3.69 -9.26 22.26
N PHE A 207 -3.01 -10.41 22.08
CA PHE A 207 -3.43 -11.69 22.67
C PHE A 207 -3.44 -11.70 24.22
N ARG A 208 -2.76 -10.75 24.87
CA ARG A 208 -2.77 -10.57 26.33
C ARG A 208 -3.89 -9.63 26.82
N LYS A 209 -4.59 -8.95 25.91
CA LYS A 209 -5.66 -8.03 26.28
C LYS A 209 -6.97 -8.77 26.57
N LYS A 210 -7.73 -8.27 27.53
CA LYS A 210 -9.08 -8.82 27.86
C LYS A 210 -10.10 -8.62 26.74
N THR A 211 -9.82 -7.69 25.81
CA THR A 211 -10.67 -7.38 24.65
C THR A 211 -10.40 -8.28 23.47
N ASN A 212 -9.35 -9.12 23.54
CA ASN A 212 -8.99 -10.02 22.47
C ASN A 212 -10.07 -11.09 22.26
N THR A 213 -10.53 -11.22 21.02
CA THR A 213 -11.42 -12.31 20.57
C THR A 213 -10.75 -13.26 19.59
N LEU A 214 -9.49 -12.97 19.24
CA LEU A 214 -8.72 -13.83 18.33
C LEU A 214 -8.29 -15.10 19.05
N CYS A 215 -8.63 -16.25 18.47
CA CYS A 215 -8.20 -17.54 18.92
C CYS A 215 -7.23 -18.15 17.90
N PHE A 216 -6.08 -18.63 18.38
CA PHE A 216 -5.16 -19.39 17.55
C PHE A 216 -5.50 -20.86 17.66
N ARG A 217 -6.37 -21.37 16.77
CA ARG A 217 -6.65 -22.80 16.64
C ARG A 217 -6.01 -23.30 15.35
N TRP A 218 -5.08 -24.23 15.49
CA TRP A 218 -4.44 -24.84 14.34
C TRP A 218 -5.45 -25.69 13.54
N HIS A 219 -5.63 -25.34 12.29
CA HIS A 219 -6.35 -26.13 11.30
C HIS A 219 -5.41 -26.43 10.13
N LYS A 220 -5.59 -27.58 9.49
CA LYS A 220 -4.83 -27.89 8.29
C LYS A 220 -5.19 -26.87 7.20
N PRO A 221 -4.20 -26.22 6.55
CA PRO A 221 -4.47 -25.27 5.50
C PRO A 221 -5.19 -25.95 4.33
N THR A 222 -6.29 -25.35 3.88
CA THR A 222 -7.13 -25.89 2.81
C THR A 222 -7.14 -24.96 1.61
N PHE A 223 -7.04 -25.54 0.40
CA PHE A 223 -7.15 -24.74 -0.84
C PHE A 223 -8.52 -24.05 -0.96
N LYS A 224 -9.57 -24.65 -0.42
CA LYS A 224 -10.91 -24.04 -0.41
C LYS A 224 -10.92 -22.73 0.36
N LEU A 225 -10.26 -22.68 1.53
CA LEU A 225 -10.15 -21.45 2.29
C LEU A 225 -9.24 -20.44 1.59
N LEU A 226 -8.10 -20.88 1.05
CA LEU A 226 -7.22 -20.00 0.27
C LEU A 226 -8.00 -19.33 -0.86
N ALA A 227 -8.77 -20.08 -1.64
CA ALA A 227 -9.59 -19.55 -2.72
C ALA A 227 -10.64 -18.53 -2.20
N HIS A 228 -11.29 -18.82 -1.08
CA HIS A 228 -12.26 -17.93 -0.46
C HIS A 228 -11.62 -16.62 0.06
N VAL A 229 -10.47 -16.74 0.70
CA VAL A 229 -9.70 -15.59 1.21
C VAL A 229 -9.17 -14.76 0.04
N SER A 230 -8.58 -15.41 -0.96
CA SER A 230 -8.05 -14.74 -2.16
C SER A 230 -9.14 -14.00 -2.94
N ALA A 231 -10.34 -14.56 -3.06
CA ALA A 231 -11.44 -13.91 -3.77
C ALA A 231 -11.80 -12.54 -3.17
N VAL A 232 -11.79 -12.41 -1.84
CA VAL A 232 -12.03 -11.12 -1.15
C VAL A 232 -10.77 -10.25 -1.13
N GLY A 233 -9.61 -10.87 -0.94
CA GLY A 233 -8.34 -10.19 -0.78
C GLY A 233 -7.66 -9.76 -2.08
N VAL A 234 -8.17 -10.18 -3.26
CA VAL A 234 -7.56 -9.83 -4.56
C VAL A 234 -7.47 -8.32 -4.81
N SER A 235 -8.39 -7.55 -4.25
CA SER A 235 -8.34 -6.09 -4.31
C SER A 235 -7.11 -5.52 -3.58
N GLY A 236 -6.71 -6.11 -2.46
CA GLY A 236 -5.47 -5.78 -1.75
C GLY A 236 -4.23 -6.14 -2.56
N PHE A 237 -4.23 -7.33 -3.18
CA PHE A 237 -3.17 -7.76 -4.10
C PHE A 237 -2.94 -6.77 -5.25
N ILE A 238 -4.03 -6.41 -5.93
CA ILE A 238 -3.96 -5.47 -7.06
C ILE A 238 -3.55 -4.07 -6.56
N GLY A 239 -4.02 -3.66 -5.39
CA GLY A 239 -3.68 -2.37 -4.79
C GLY A 239 -2.17 -2.19 -4.58
N GLU A 240 -1.47 -3.23 -4.12
CA GLU A 240 -0.01 -3.19 -3.95
C GLU A 240 0.75 -3.15 -5.29
N ILE A 241 0.27 -3.89 -6.30
CA ILE A 241 0.93 -3.89 -7.63
C ILE A 241 0.63 -2.62 -8.42
N ALA A 242 -0.53 -2.02 -8.23
CA ALA A 242 -1.01 -0.87 -9.02
C ALA A 242 -0.06 0.33 -8.96
N GLY A 243 0.52 0.62 -7.80
CA GLY A 243 1.48 1.72 -7.63
C GLY A 243 2.72 1.55 -8.51
N GLY A 244 3.31 0.35 -8.49
CA GLY A 244 4.47 0.02 -9.31
C GLY A 244 4.16 0.06 -10.81
N MET A 245 3.01 -0.46 -11.22
CA MET A 245 2.55 -0.40 -12.63
C MET A 245 2.37 1.03 -13.11
N THR A 246 1.72 1.88 -12.32
CA THR A 246 1.55 3.29 -12.65
C THR A 246 2.90 3.97 -12.86
N THR A 247 3.81 3.81 -11.91
CA THR A 247 5.16 4.40 -11.98
C THR A 247 5.92 3.90 -13.20
N MET A 248 5.88 2.61 -13.50
CA MET A 248 6.57 2.02 -14.65
C MET A 248 6.03 2.58 -15.98
N VAL A 249 4.72 2.62 -16.16
CA VAL A 249 4.08 3.11 -17.39
C VAL A 249 4.37 4.59 -17.60
N LEU A 250 4.24 5.41 -16.57
CA LEU A 250 4.49 6.84 -16.68
C LEU A 250 5.97 7.12 -16.93
N ASN A 251 6.90 6.46 -16.25
CA ASN A 251 8.34 6.60 -16.50
C ASN A 251 8.72 6.26 -17.94
N PHE A 252 8.17 5.16 -18.48
CA PHE A 252 8.45 4.77 -19.86
C PHE A 252 7.99 5.83 -20.86
N LEU A 253 6.79 6.36 -20.70
CA LEU A 253 6.26 7.40 -21.58
C LEU A 253 7.01 8.73 -21.43
N ILE A 254 7.32 9.13 -20.22
CA ILE A 254 8.05 10.38 -19.91
C ILE A 254 9.47 10.32 -20.47
N LEU A 255 10.14 9.17 -20.33
CA LEU A 255 11.48 8.97 -20.91
C LEU A 255 11.48 9.21 -22.43
N GLY A 256 10.45 8.73 -23.13
CA GLY A 256 10.30 8.94 -24.57
C GLY A 256 9.95 10.38 -24.97
N LEU A 257 9.29 11.15 -24.10
CA LEU A 257 8.82 12.51 -24.40
C LEU A 257 9.80 13.62 -23.95
N SER A 258 10.40 13.46 -22.78
CA SER A 258 11.20 14.51 -22.12
C SER A 258 12.56 14.02 -21.61
N GLY A 259 12.94 12.79 -21.93
CA GLY A 259 14.22 12.22 -21.53
C GLY A 259 14.38 12.05 -20.02
N SER A 260 15.63 12.02 -19.55
CA SER A 260 15.99 11.82 -18.13
C SER A 260 15.51 12.97 -17.23
N ILE A 261 15.47 14.20 -17.74
CA ILE A 261 14.99 15.37 -16.99
C ILE A 261 13.50 15.21 -16.65
N GLY A 262 12.69 14.75 -17.61
CA GLY A 262 11.27 14.45 -17.37
C GLY A 262 11.08 13.35 -16.33
N VAL A 263 11.89 12.28 -16.38
CA VAL A 263 11.85 11.19 -15.38
C VAL A 263 12.24 11.70 -14.00
N ALA A 264 13.25 12.57 -13.90
CA ALA A 264 13.62 13.21 -12.63
C ALA A 264 12.47 14.06 -12.06
N ALA A 265 11.81 14.87 -12.92
CA ALA A 265 10.64 15.65 -12.52
C ALA A 265 9.49 14.75 -12.02
N TYR A 266 9.23 13.63 -12.72
CA TYR A 266 8.23 12.66 -12.26
C TYR A 266 8.63 11.98 -10.93
N GLY A 267 9.91 11.75 -10.70
CA GLY A 267 10.41 11.22 -9.43
C GLY A 267 9.97 12.06 -8.23
N VAL A 268 10.00 13.38 -8.35
CA VAL A 268 9.51 14.31 -7.31
C VAL A 268 8.00 14.11 -7.09
N VAL A 269 7.22 14.10 -8.17
CA VAL A 269 5.77 13.89 -8.11
C VAL A 269 5.43 12.53 -7.52
N ALA A 270 6.15 11.46 -7.90
CA ALA A 270 5.95 10.11 -7.41
C ALA A 270 6.23 9.98 -5.90
N ASN A 271 7.31 10.60 -5.40
CA ASN A 271 7.63 10.61 -3.97
C ASN A 271 6.51 11.26 -3.13
N VAL A 272 5.97 12.37 -3.60
CA VAL A 272 4.84 13.02 -2.92
C VAL A 272 3.56 12.16 -3.06
N ALA A 273 3.37 11.49 -4.20
CA ALA A 273 2.24 10.60 -4.44
C ALA A 273 2.24 9.38 -3.51
N ILE A 274 3.41 8.86 -3.08
CA ILE A 274 3.51 7.80 -2.07
C ILE A 274 2.83 8.25 -0.76
N VAL A 275 3.16 9.45 -0.28
CA VAL A 275 2.57 9.99 0.96
C VAL A 275 1.06 10.24 0.79
N ALA A 276 0.66 10.82 -0.33
CA ALA A 276 -0.74 11.07 -0.65
C ALA A 276 -1.55 9.75 -0.66
N THR A 277 -1.08 8.75 -1.40
CA THR A 277 -1.73 7.44 -1.47
C THR A 277 -1.81 6.75 -0.10
N ALA A 278 -0.80 6.91 0.74
CA ALA A 278 -0.78 6.40 2.10
C ALA A 278 -1.92 6.99 2.95
N ILE A 279 -2.19 8.28 2.84
CA ILE A 279 -3.30 8.95 3.55
C ILE A 279 -4.63 8.32 3.16
N PHE A 280 -4.92 8.17 1.86
CA PHE A 280 -6.18 7.57 1.39
C PHE A 280 -6.29 6.09 1.72
N SER A 281 -5.18 5.35 1.65
CA SER A 281 -5.11 3.96 2.10
C SER A 281 -5.41 3.84 3.61
N GLY A 282 -4.95 4.80 4.41
CA GLY A 282 -5.27 4.90 5.83
C GLY A 282 -6.76 5.09 6.10
N ILE A 283 -7.47 5.90 5.28
CA ILE A 283 -8.93 6.06 5.36
C ILE A 283 -9.62 4.73 5.05
N SER A 284 -9.24 4.09 3.96
CA SER A 284 -9.82 2.81 3.51
C SER A 284 -9.63 1.71 4.55
N GLN A 285 -8.39 1.46 4.97
CA GLN A 285 -8.04 0.43 5.95
C GLN A 285 -8.64 0.70 7.33
N GLY A 286 -8.71 1.99 7.75
CA GLY A 286 -9.31 2.36 9.02
C GLY A 286 -10.85 2.23 9.05
N SER A 287 -11.52 2.44 7.93
CA SER A 287 -12.98 2.30 7.84
C SER A 287 -13.43 0.84 7.62
N GLN A 288 -12.59 0.00 7.01
CA GLN A 288 -12.93 -1.38 6.64
C GLN A 288 -13.42 -2.24 7.81
N PRO A 289 -12.79 -2.27 9.00
CA PRO A 289 -13.30 -3.03 10.14
C PRO A 289 -14.67 -2.59 10.62
N LEU A 290 -14.92 -1.28 10.62
CA LEU A 290 -16.21 -0.72 11.02
C LEU A 290 -17.33 -1.06 10.03
N LEU A 291 -17.00 -1.07 8.74
CA LEU A 291 -17.91 -1.46 7.67
C LEU A 291 -18.23 -2.96 7.74
N SER A 292 -17.23 -3.82 7.89
CA SER A 292 -17.40 -5.27 7.97
C SER A 292 -18.22 -5.68 9.21
N ASP A 293 -17.94 -5.07 10.36
CA ASP A 293 -18.64 -5.34 11.61
C ASP A 293 -20.11 -4.86 11.56
N ALA A 294 -20.37 -3.66 11.05
CA ALA A 294 -21.73 -3.16 10.87
C ALA A 294 -22.51 -4.01 9.85
N TYR A 295 -21.87 -4.42 8.78
CA TYR A 295 -22.47 -5.26 7.74
C TYR A 295 -22.85 -6.65 8.27
N SER A 296 -21.95 -7.31 9.01
CA SER A 296 -22.20 -8.63 9.60
C SER A 296 -23.34 -8.63 10.62
N ARG A 297 -23.61 -7.47 11.27
CA ARG A 297 -24.75 -7.28 12.16
C ARG A 297 -26.05 -6.86 11.46
N GLY A 298 -26.04 -6.68 10.13
CA GLY A 298 -27.18 -6.20 9.37
C GLY A 298 -27.52 -4.73 9.62
N GLU A 299 -26.61 -3.93 10.20
CA GLU A 299 -26.83 -2.51 10.51
C GLU A 299 -26.59 -1.59 9.29
N THR A 300 -27.46 -1.68 8.28
CA THR A 300 -27.34 -0.97 7.00
C THR A 300 -27.17 0.56 7.16
N GLY A 301 -27.88 1.14 8.13
CA GLY A 301 -27.77 2.58 8.43
C GLY A 301 -26.36 2.97 8.93
N GLN A 302 -25.70 2.09 9.70
CA GLN A 302 -24.34 2.34 10.17
C GLN A 302 -23.33 2.14 9.04
N VAL A 303 -23.52 1.13 8.18
CA VAL A 303 -22.70 0.93 6.97
C VAL A 303 -22.71 2.18 6.11
N ARG A 304 -23.92 2.71 5.82
CA ARG A 304 -24.10 3.95 5.05
C ARG A 304 -23.42 5.15 5.72
N GLN A 305 -23.55 5.28 7.03
CA GLN A 305 -22.93 6.37 7.78
C GLN A 305 -21.41 6.33 7.70
N VAL A 306 -20.80 5.16 7.94
CA VAL A 306 -19.33 4.99 7.87
C VAL A 306 -18.83 5.22 6.44
N LEU A 307 -19.50 4.68 5.43
CA LEU A 307 -19.14 4.89 4.02
C LEU A 307 -19.19 6.38 3.64
N MET A 308 -20.27 7.08 4.03
CA MET A 308 -20.40 8.51 3.74
C MET A 308 -19.31 9.33 4.44
N MET A 309 -18.99 9.01 5.69
CA MET A 309 -17.88 9.66 6.41
C MET A 309 -16.54 9.39 5.72
N SER A 310 -16.29 8.15 5.24
CA SER A 310 -15.06 7.81 4.50
C SER A 310 -14.92 8.62 3.22
N ILE A 311 -16.00 8.70 2.42
CA ILE A 311 -16.03 9.47 1.17
C ILE A 311 -15.84 10.97 1.45
N LEU A 312 -16.56 11.53 2.41
CA LEU A 312 -16.44 12.96 2.75
C LEU A 312 -15.04 13.29 3.26
N THR A 313 -14.46 12.44 4.12
CA THR A 313 -13.10 12.64 4.61
C THR A 313 -12.09 12.57 3.45
N ALA A 314 -12.24 11.60 2.54
CA ALA A 314 -11.38 11.47 1.37
C ALA A 314 -11.49 12.71 0.45
N LEU A 315 -12.70 13.15 0.14
CA LEU A 315 -12.93 14.34 -0.69
C LEU A 315 -12.38 15.61 -0.04
N THR A 316 -12.59 15.79 1.27
CA THR A 316 -12.05 16.95 2.00
C THR A 316 -10.54 16.97 1.95
N LEU A 317 -9.88 15.84 2.21
CA LEU A 317 -8.41 15.76 2.15
C LEU A 317 -7.90 15.91 0.71
N SER A 318 -8.62 15.42 -0.30
CA SER A 318 -8.27 15.65 -1.72
C SER A 318 -8.27 17.12 -2.07
N VAL A 319 -9.33 17.85 -1.69
CA VAL A 319 -9.43 19.30 -1.96
C VAL A 319 -8.32 20.07 -1.22
N LEU A 320 -8.10 19.77 0.06
CA LEU A 320 -7.02 20.39 0.83
C LEU A 320 -5.64 20.15 0.19
N MET A 321 -5.41 18.93 -0.29
CA MET A 321 -4.16 18.56 -0.94
C MET A 321 -3.99 19.27 -2.29
N ILE A 322 -5.04 19.35 -3.11
CA ILE A 322 -4.99 20.09 -4.38
C ILE A 322 -4.67 21.57 -4.12
N VAL A 323 -5.37 22.21 -3.17
CA VAL A 323 -5.08 23.61 -2.80
C VAL A 323 -3.64 23.77 -2.30
N CYS A 324 -3.16 22.82 -1.49
CA CYS A 324 -1.78 22.84 -1.02
C CYS A 324 -0.77 22.79 -2.18
N PHE A 325 -0.98 21.91 -3.17
CA PHE A 325 -0.05 21.78 -4.30
C PHE A 325 -0.18 22.93 -5.32
N GLU A 326 -1.36 23.54 -5.45
CA GLU A 326 -1.47 24.78 -6.24
C GLU A 326 -0.65 25.93 -5.64
N VAL A 327 -0.65 26.06 -4.32
CA VAL A 327 0.02 27.16 -3.61
C VAL A 327 1.51 26.87 -3.37
N PHE A 328 1.85 25.64 -3.02
CA PHE A 328 3.18 25.26 -2.55
C PHE A 328 3.97 24.34 -3.51
N ALA A 329 3.58 24.22 -4.79
CA ALA A 329 4.31 23.41 -5.76
C ALA A 329 5.79 23.83 -5.87
N GLU A 330 6.05 25.14 -6.05
CA GLU A 330 7.41 25.65 -6.23
C GLU A 330 8.34 25.40 -5.02
N PRO A 331 7.98 25.75 -3.78
CA PRO A 331 8.82 25.43 -2.63
C PRO A 331 9.00 23.95 -2.38
N LEU A 332 7.98 23.11 -2.68
CA LEU A 332 8.11 21.67 -2.56
C LEU A 332 9.09 21.08 -3.59
N VAL A 333 8.97 21.49 -4.84
CA VAL A 333 9.89 21.08 -5.90
C VAL A 333 11.31 21.54 -5.62
N ALA A 334 11.50 22.75 -5.09
CA ALA A 334 12.83 23.28 -4.76
C ALA A 334 13.60 22.41 -3.74
N VAL A 335 12.90 21.74 -2.82
CA VAL A 335 13.52 20.80 -1.87
C VAL A 335 14.19 19.61 -2.58
N PHE A 336 13.64 19.17 -3.69
CA PHE A 336 14.14 18.01 -4.46
C PHE A 336 15.06 18.39 -5.63
N ASN A 337 15.07 19.67 -6.03
CA ASN A 337 15.88 20.18 -7.14
C ASN A 337 17.22 20.75 -6.64
N SER A 338 18.11 19.87 -6.17
CA SER A 338 19.43 20.27 -5.65
C SER A 338 20.35 20.87 -6.72
N GLU A 339 20.17 20.52 -7.98
CA GLU A 339 20.96 21.01 -9.12
C GLU A 339 20.43 22.35 -9.65
N HIS A 340 19.31 22.84 -9.12
CA HIS A 340 18.65 24.07 -9.55
C HIS A 340 18.34 24.11 -11.07
N ASP A 341 18.04 22.95 -11.67
CA ASP A 341 17.65 22.84 -13.08
C ASP A 341 16.26 23.48 -13.28
N PRO A 342 16.14 24.57 -14.07
CA PRO A 342 14.87 25.25 -14.27
C PRO A 342 13.87 24.42 -15.09
N VAL A 343 14.33 23.59 -16.02
CA VAL A 343 13.46 22.75 -16.85
C VAL A 343 12.83 21.63 -16.02
N MET A 344 13.63 20.98 -15.19
CA MET A 344 13.15 19.98 -14.23
C MET A 344 12.14 20.59 -13.26
N ALA A 345 12.42 21.80 -12.73
CA ALA A 345 11.53 22.47 -11.80
C ALA A 345 10.18 22.81 -12.43
N ASP A 346 10.17 23.33 -13.66
CA ASP A 346 8.93 23.68 -14.37
C ASP A 346 8.08 22.44 -14.66
N LEU A 347 8.69 21.35 -15.16
CA LEU A 347 8.02 20.08 -15.41
C LEU A 347 7.45 19.48 -14.11
N ALA A 348 8.22 19.51 -13.02
CA ALA A 348 7.78 18.99 -11.73
C ALA A 348 6.62 19.82 -11.14
N CYS A 349 6.68 21.16 -11.22
CA CYS A 349 5.58 22.04 -10.79
C CYS A 349 4.32 21.80 -11.60
N GLN A 350 4.42 21.65 -12.93
CA GLN A 350 3.30 21.29 -13.77
C GLN A 350 2.71 19.92 -13.37
N GLY A 351 3.59 18.93 -13.14
CA GLY A 351 3.20 17.60 -12.67
C GLY A 351 2.49 17.66 -11.32
N MET A 352 3.02 18.41 -10.35
CA MET A 352 2.39 18.58 -9.03
C MET A 352 0.96 19.14 -9.14
N ARG A 353 0.74 20.14 -9.97
CA ARG A 353 -0.59 20.74 -10.15
C ARG A 353 -1.56 19.81 -10.87
N LEU A 354 -1.15 19.21 -11.99
CA LEU A 354 -2.06 18.43 -12.85
C LEU A 354 -2.29 17.00 -12.33
N TYR A 355 -1.23 16.30 -11.90
CA TYR A 355 -1.34 14.91 -11.44
C TYR A 355 -2.22 14.79 -10.20
N PHE A 356 -2.06 15.73 -9.25
CA PHE A 356 -2.80 15.67 -7.98
C PHE A 356 -4.29 16.02 -8.10
N LEU A 357 -4.76 16.59 -9.22
CA LEU A 357 -6.19 16.68 -9.53
C LEU A 357 -6.87 15.30 -9.54
N GLY A 358 -6.12 14.27 -9.95
CA GLY A 358 -6.61 12.89 -9.96
C GLY A 358 -6.97 12.35 -8.57
N TYR A 359 -6.41 12.90 -7.50
CA TYR A 359 -6.71 12.45 -6.14
C TYR A 359 -8.15 12.78 -5.70
N LEU A 360 -8.84 13.71 -6.37
CA LEU A 360 -10.26 13.91 -6.15
C LEU A 360 -11.07 12.64 -6.42
N PHE A 361 -10.73 11.93 -7.49
CA PHE A 361 -11.36 10.66 -7.86
C PHE A 361 -10.69 9.47 -7.15
N ALA A 362 -9.36 9.49 -7.00
CA ALA A 362 -8.61 8.43 -6.33
C ALA A 362 -9.05 8.23 -4.89
N GLY A 363 -9.29 9.30 -4.14
CA GLY A 363 -9.81 9.22 -2.76
C GLY A 363 -11.16 8.51 -2.70
N PHE A 364 -12.09 8.85 -3.60
CA PHE A 364 -13.38 8.17 -3.73
C PHE A 364 -13.22 6.69 -4.10
N ASN A 365 -12.37 6.39 -5.07
CA ASN A 365 -12.14 5.02 -5.54
C ASN A 365 -11.48 4.13 -4.46
N ILE A 366 -10.51 4.66 -3.71
CA ILE A 366 -9.84 3.93 -2.63
C ILE A 366 -10.82 3.62 -1.50
N ALA A 367 -11.60 4.62 -1.06
CA ALA A 367 -12.63 4.43 -0.05
C ALA A 367 -13.71 3.44 -0.51
N GLY A 368 -14.12 3.54 -1.78
CA GLY A 368 -15.09 2.63 -2.41
C GLY A 368 -14.60 1.19 -2.51
N THR A 369 -13.34 0.97 -2.91
CA THR A 369 -12.75 -0.37 -2.93
C THR A 369 -12.70 -0.97 -1.53
N GLY A 370 -12.33 -0.17 -0.51
CA GLY A 370 -12.36 -0.59 0.90
C GLY A 370 -13.76 -1.03 1.35
N TYR A 371 -14.80 -0.26 0.97
CA TYR A 371 -16.20 -0.62 1.22
C TYR A 371 -16.59 -1.93 0.53
N LEU A 372 -16.35 -2.06 -0.78
CA LEU A 372 -16.69 -3.28 -1.54
C LEU A 372 -16.00 -4.53 -0.96
N SER A 373 -14.75 -4.39 -0.53
CA SER A 373 -14.01 -5.46 0.15
C SER A 373 -14.63 -5.78 1.52
N ALA A 374 -14.97 -4.77 2.31
CA ALA A 374 -15.51 -4.91 3.66
C ALA A 374 -16.88 -5.61 3.69
N VAL A 375 -17.72 -5.40 2.67
CA VAL A 375 -19.04 -6.06 2.55
C VAL A 375 -18.98 -7.37 1.77
N GLY A 376 -17.78 -7.86 1.43
CA GLY A 376 -17.60 -9.13 0.72
C GLY A 376 -18.00 -9.10 -0.76
N ALA A 377 -18.15 -7.91 -1.37
CA ALA A 377 -18.48 -7.74 -2.79
C ALA A 377 -17.23 -7.95 -3.69
N ALA A 378 -16.58 -9.10 -3.56
CA ALA A 378 -15.28 -9.44 -4.13
C ALA A 378 -15.20 -9.17 -5.64
N LYS A 379 -16.24 -9.52 -6.42
CA LYS A 379 -16.26 -9.30 -7.87
C LYS A 379 -16.11 -7.82 -8.23
N TRP A 380 -16.85 -6.94 -7.56
CA TRP A 380 -16.78 -5.50 -7.83
C TRP A 380 -15.49 -4.87 -7.31
N ALA A 381 -15.03 -5.30 -6.13
CA ALA A 381 -13.74 -4.88 -5.60
C ALA A 381 -12.59 -5.23 -6.55
N MET A 382 -12.60 -6.44 -7.12
CA MET A 382 -11.62 -6.89 -8.11
C MET A 382 -11.70 -6.06 -9.41
N ILE A 383 -12.89 -5.89 -9.99
CA ILE A 383 -13.08 -5.14 -11.25
C ILE A 383 -12.58 -3.70 -11.09
N THR A 384 -13.00 -3.01 -10.03
CA THR A 384 -12.58 -1.62 -9.79
C THR A 384 -11.09 -1.50 -9.51
N SER A 385 -10.48 -2.47 -8.82
CA SER A 385 -9.04 -2.48 -8.56
C SER A 385 -8.22 -2.74 -9.84
N ILE A 386 -8.63 -3.69 -10.69
CA ILE A 386 -7.96 -3.94 -11.98
C ILE A 386 -8.09 -2.72 -12.90
N LEU A 387 -9.29 -2.16 -12.98
CA LEU A 387 -9.53 -0.98 -13.82
C LEU A 387 -8.63 0.17 -13.37
N ARG A 388 -8.63 0.50 -12.09
CA ARG A 388 -7.83 1.57 -11.51
C ARG A 388 -6.33 1.32 -11.64
N GLY A 389 -5.88 0.12 -11.26
CA GLY A 389 -4.46 -0.19 -11.07
C GLY A 389 -3.71 -0.52 -12.36
N VAL A 390 -4.43 -0.97 -13.40
CA VAL A 390 -3.79 -1.44 -14.63
C VAL A 390 -4.50 -0.91 -15.88
N ALA A 391 -5.77 -1.26 -16.09
CA ALA A 391 -6.41 -1.07 -17.38
C ALA A 391 -6.61 0.42 -17.72
N ALA A 392 -7.20 1.20 -16.81
CA ALA A 392 -7.48 2.60 -17.08
C ALA A 392 -6.21 3.43 -17.13
N ILE A 393 -5.25 3.19 -16.22
CA ILE A 393 -4.01 3.99 -16.18
C ILE A 393 -3.16 3.76 -17.44
N VAL A 394 -3.01 2.51 -17.90
CA VAL A 394 -2.25 2.20 -19.11
C VAL A 394 -2.92 2.83 -20.34
N LEU A 395 -4.23 2.62 -20.49
CA LEU A 395 -4.97 3.16 -21.62
C LEU A 395 -4.95 4.69 -21.65
N CYS A 396 -5.28 5.33 -20.53
CA CYS A 396 -5.29 6.78 -20.43
C CYS A 396 -3.90 7.39 -20.64
N ALA A 397 -2.85 6.77 -20.08
CA ALA A 397 -1.49 7.24 -20.25
C ALA A 397 -1.05 7.20 -21.72
N LEU A 398 -1.31 6.11 -22.43
CA LEU A 398 -0.98 6.00 -23.85
C LEU A 398 -1.77 6.99 -24.71
N VAL A 399 -3.09 7.08 -24.51
CA VAL A 399 -3.95 7.96 -25.31
C VAL A 399 -3.64 9.44 -25.03
N MET A 400 -3.56 9.81 -23.75
CA MET A 400 -3.35 11.20 -23.35
C MET A 400 -1.93 11.67 -23.72
N ALA A 401 -0.91 10.81 -23.59
CA ALA A 401 0.45 11.11 -24.03
C ALA A 401 0.50 11.34 -25.55
N ALA A 402 -0.18 10.52 -26.35
CA ALA A 402 -0.24 10.66 -27.80
C ALA A 402 -0.95 11.96 -28.25
N LEU A 403 -1.99 12.40 -27.51
CA LEU A 403 -2.77 13.58 -27.87
C LEU A 403 -2.18 14.90 -27.35
N PHE A 404 -1.62 14.90 -26.16
CA PHE A 404 -1.24 16.11 -25.42
C PHE A 404 0.21 16.11 -24.92
N GLY A 405 1.03 15.11 -25.32
CA GLY A 405 2.43 15.01 -24.89
C GLY A 405 2.58 14.92 -23.38
N MET A 406 3.51 15.68 -22.82
CA MET A 406 3.83 15.64 -21.37
C MET A 406 2.66 16.09 -20.50
N THR A 407 1.90 17.09 -20.91
CA THR A 407 0.68 17.51 -20.20
C THR A 407 -0.36 16.38 -20.15
N GLY A 408 -0.47 15.60 -21.23
CA GLY A 408 -1.32 14.42 -21.29
C GLY A 408 -0.90 13.34 -20.29
N VAL A 409 0.40 13.12 -20.13
CA VAL A 409 0.92 12.17 -19.13
C VAL A 409 0.54 12.59 -17.71
N TRP A 410 0.67 13.87 -17.36
CA TRP A 410 0.24 14.38 -16.05
C TRP A 410 -1.26 14.22 -15.80
N LEU A 411 -2.09 14.42 -16.81
CA LEU A 411 -3.54 14.27 -16.71
C LEU A 411 -4.03 12.83 -16.83
N ALA A 412 -3.18 11.89 -17.27
CA ALA A 412 -3.54 10.49 -17.46
C ALA A 412 -4.05 9.83 -16.17
N PHE A 413 -3.41 10.12 -15.02
CA PHE A 413 -3.85 9.63 -13.73
C PHE A 413 -5.24 10.16 -13.37
N CYS A 414 -5.50 11.46 -13.60
CA CYS A 414 -6.81 12.06 -13.36
C CYS A 414 -7.90 11.41 -14.24
N ALA A 415 -7.63 11.21 -15.54
CA ALA A 415 -8.57 10.57 -16.47
C ALA A 415 -8.87 9.10 -16.07
N ALA A 416 -7.84 8.33 -15.72
CA ALA A 416 -7.98 6.95 -15.30
C ALA A 416 -8.82 6.80 -14.02
N GLU A 417 -8.55 7.65 -13.03
CA GLU A 417 -9.30 7.66 -11.78
C GLU A 417 -10.74 8.14 -11.97
N ALA A 418 -11.01 9.10 -12.87
CA ALA A 418 -12.35 9.57 -13.20
C ALA A 418 -13.19 8.46 -13.87
N ILE A 419 -12.62 7.72 -14.84
CA ILE A 419 -13.28 6.57 -15.46
C ILE A 419 -13.62 5.52 -14.39
N THR A 420 -12.65 5.22 -13.54
CA THR A 420 -12.83 4.25 -12.44
C THR A 420 -13.93 4.71 -11.47
N ALA A 421 -14.02 6.02 -11.17
CA ALA A 421 -15.05 6.56 -10.28
C ALA A 421 -16.46 6.36 -10.83
N GLY A 422 -16.63 6.45 -12.16
CA GLY A 422 -17.90 6.11 -12.81
C GLY A 422 -18.30 4.65 -12.60
N VAL A 423 -17.35 3.72 -12.79
CA VAL A 423 -17.58 2.29 -12.56
C VAL A 423 -17.79 2.00 -11.06
N MET A 424 -17.05 2.66 -10.18
CA MET A 424 -17.20 2.55 -8.73
C MET A 424 -18.61 2.97 -8.27
N ALA A 425 -19.14 4.07 -8.79
CA ALA A 425 -20.50 4.52 -8.48
C ALA A 425 -21.57 3.48 -8.91
N VAL A 426 -21.36 2.84 -10.07
CA VAL A 426 -22.24 1.74 -10.53
C VAL A 426 -22.11 0.52 -9.61
N ALA A 427 -20.88 0.15 -9.23
CA ALA A 427 -20.61 -0.97 -8.34
C ALA A 427 -21.29 -0.77 -6.98
N MET A 428 -21.18 0.42 -6.40
CA MET A 428 -21.81 0.75 -5.12
C MET A 428 -23.35 0.67 -5.20
N ARG A 429 -23.96 1.16 -6.31
CA ARG A 429 -25.42 1.06 -6.51
C ARG A 429 -25.90 -0.40 -6.66
N LYS A 430 -25.11 -1.26 -7.31
CA LYS A 430 -25.46 -2.68 -7.52
C LYS A 430 -25.24 -3.56 -6.29
N THR A 431 -24.34 -3.16 -5.40
CA THR A 431 -24.13 -3.85 -4.10
C THR A 431 -25.19 -3.44 -3.07
N ALA A 432 -26.03 -2.48 -3.41
CA ALA A 432 -27.25 -1.94 -2.79
C ALA A 432 -27.57 -2.37 -1.34
N ILE A 433 -26.75 -1.85 -0.43
CA ILE A 433 -27.13 -1.63 0.97
C ILE A 433 -27.36 -0.13 1.19
N VAL A 434 -27.17 0.65 0.14
CA VAL A 434 -27.29 2.12 0.15
C VAL A 434 -28.47 2.58 -0.69
#